data_02791595a1500bc1be6cc950903c929a
#
_entry.id   02791595a1500bc1be6cc950903c929a
#
_cell.length_a   1.000
_cell.length_b   1.000
_cell.length_c   1.000
_cell.angle_alpha   90.00
_cell.angle_beta   90.00
_cell.angle_gamma   90.00
#
_symmetry.space_group_name_H-M   'P 1'
#
loop_
_entity.id
_entity.type
_entity.pdbx_description
1 polymer ?
#
loop_
_entity_poly.entity_id
_entity_poly.type
_entity_poly.pdbx_seq_one_letter_code
_entity_poly.pdbx_strand_id
1 'polypeptide(L)'
;QGYEIIYGGWITDGKWSGEADFLEINKGLKSNWGDWNYSVIDTKNSKKIKSDHVYQLGVYSDLLKKAQGVSSENLYILLKDGKKEKVKLNEIYDVYSSHKKKYEEFLKNGVDKTKPVKCSFCKLCDWSKVCEDEWITKRHINQTGGINRGNQIKRFIKSGIKTKDQLAKLNSKTKIEGLRDEIKNKRIEQAKLEIESEKANRPLYKIIKENLIVRKGFNLMPKPTNSDLFFDLEGSSQVHDEKLEYLFGIYYEENGQQKYESFWANDKDEEK
;
A
#
# COMPACT_ATOMS: atom_id res chain seq x y z
N GLN A 1 -34.40 19.70 -9.79
CA GLN A 1 -34.29 21.03 -9.18
C GLN A 1 -32.88 21.56 -9.35
N GLY A 2 -32.21 21.74 -10.39
CA GLY A 2 -30.92 22.35 -10.76
C GLY A 2 -30.12 23.13 -9.67
N TYR A 3 -29.86 22.47 -8.52
CA TYR A 3 -29.02 23.05 -7.48
C TYR A 3 -27.58 23.23 -8.01
N GLU A 4 -26.91 24.31 -7.63
CA GLU A 4 -25.55 24.59 -8.12
C GLU A 4 -24.55 23.55 -7.65
N ILE A 5 -24.67 23.10 -6.39
CA ILE A 5 -23.85 22.05 -5.79
C ILE A 5 -24.77 21.13 -4.96
N ILE A 6 -24.54 19.84 -5.08
CA ILE A 6 -25.17 18.80 -4.25
C ILE A 6 -24.05 18.14 -3.45
N TYR A 7 -24.14 18.17 -2.14
CA TYR A 7 -23.23 17.49 -1.20
C TYR A 7 -23.77 16.10 -0.85
N GLY A 8 -22.87 15.11 -0.81
CA GLY A 8 -23.24 13.74 -0.42
C GLY A 8 -24.22 13.09 -1.40
N GLY A 9 -24.01 13.29 -2.70
CA GLY A 9 -24.92 12.79 -3.73
C GLY A 9 -24.88 11.28 -3.88
N TRP A 10 -25.85 10.58 -3.29
CA TRP A 10 -25.99 9.12 -3.46
C TRP A 10 -26.54 8.79 -4.87
N ILE A 11 -25.80 7.96 -5.59
CA ILE A 11 -26.16 7.54 -6.96
C ILE A 11 -26.09 6.02 -7.02
N THR A 12 -27.09 5.39 -7.68
CA THR A 12 -27.11 3.94 -7.84
C THR A 12 -27.74 3.55 -9.20
N ASP A 13 -27.32 2.39 -9.69
CA ASP A 13 -27.94 1.74 -10.86
C ASP A 13 -28.54 0.37 -10.49
N GLY A 14 -28.66 0.08 -9.18
CA GLY A 14 -29.15 -1.17 -8.63
C GLY A 14 -28.06 -2.25 -8.49
N LYS A 15 -26.97 -2.16 -9.26
CA LYS A 15 -25.82 -3.06 -9.19
C LYS A 15 -24.59 -2.39 -8.57
N TRP A 16 -24.38 -1.16 -8.93
CA TRP A 16 -23.35 -0.29 -8.39
C TRP A 16 -23.99 0.87 -7.65
N SER A 17 -23.36 1.31 -6.62
CA SER A 17 -23.77 2.50 -5.88
C SER A 17 -22.55 3.27 -5.37
N GLY A 18 -22.73 4.54 -5.09
CA GLY A 18 -21.72 5.37 -4.49
C GLY A 18 -22.26 6.72 -4.08
N GLU A 19 -21.60 7.32 -3.11
CA GLU A 19 -21.88 8.66 -2.63
C GLU A 19 -20.75 9.57 -3.12
N ALA A 20 -21.07 10.46 -4.07
CA ALA A 20 -20.14 11.47 -4.54
C ALA A 20 -20.05 12.59 -3.51
N ASP A 21 -18.84 13.04 -3.16
CA ASP A 21 -18.68 14.14 -2.19
C ASP A 21 -19.43 15.37 -2.64
N PHE A 22 -19.29 15.74 -3.93
CA PHE A 22 -20.06 16.82 -4.53
C PHE A 22 -20.45 16.50 -5.97
N LEU A 23 -21.63 17.01 -6.37
CA LEU A 23 -22.04 17.13 -7.76
C LEU A 23 -22.16 18.60 -8.09
N GLU A 24 -21.42 19.08 -9.09
CA GLU A 24 -21.41 20.47 -9.54
C GLU A 24 -22.18 20.61 -10.85
N ILE A 25 -23.07 21.58 -10.92
CA ILE A 25 -23.91 21.84 -12.11
C ILE A 25 -23.09 22.41 -13.27
N ASN A 26 -23.33 21.89 -14.47
CA ASN A 26 -22.86 22.48 -15.71
C ASN A 26 -24.10 23.07 -16.45
N LYS A 27 -24.28 24.39 -16.36
CA LYS A 27 -25.40 25.09 -17.04
C LYS A 27 -25.19 25.12 -18.56
N GLY A 28 -26.26 24.97 -19.31
CA GLY A 28 -26.24 24.97 -20.80
C GLY A 28 -25.83 23.62 -21.41
N LEU A 29 -25.56 22.57 -20.61
CA LEU A 29 -25.28 21.24 -21.08
C LEU A 29 -26.51 20.34 -20.83
N LYS A 30 -27.25 20.00 -21.91
CA LYS A 30 -28.52 19.26 -21.84
C LYS A 30 -28.36 17.88 -21.18
N SER A 31 -29.36 17.50 -20.43
CA SER A 31 -29.53 16.16 -19.84
C SER A 31 -31.02 15.79 -19.79
N ASN A 32 -31.34 14.62 -19.23
CA ASN A 32 -32.74 14.22 -18.96
C ASN A 32 -33.44 15.14 -17.94
N TRP A 33 -32.69 15.99 -17.26
CA TRP A 33 -33.21 16.88 -16.22
C TRP A 33 -33.45 18.32 -16.69
N GLY A 34 -32.97 18.69 -17.90
CA GLY A 34 -33.12 20.01 -18.49
C GLY A 34 -31.85 20.52 -19.14
N ASP A 35 -31.70 21.84 -19.23
CA ASP A 35 -30.55 22.53 -19.84
C ASP A 35 -29.33 22.57 -18.90
N TRP A 36 -29.14 21.53 -18.12
CA TRP A 36 -27.97 21.34 -17.24
C TRP A 36 -27.66 19.85 -17.08
N ASN A 37 -26.44 19.54 -16.71
CA ASN A 37 -26.00 18.26 -16.16
C ASN A 37 -25.08 18.48 -14.97
N TYR A 38 -24.63 17.39 -14.34
CA TYR A 38 -23.72 17.43 -13.22
C TYR A 38 -22.40 16.76 -13.56
N SER A 39 -21.31 17.33 -13.03
CA SER A 39 -19.99 16.72 -12.93
C SER A 39 -19.72 16.28 -11.50
N VAL A 40 -18.94 15.20 -11.33
CA VAL A 40 -18.51 14.72 -10.04
C VAL A 40 -17.28 15.48 -9.57
N ILE A 41 -17.28 15.87 -8.31
CA ILE A 41 -16.09 16.31 -7.57
C ILE A 41 -15.91 15.37 -6.38
N ASP A 42 -14.75 14.76 -6.27
CA ASP A 42 -14.40 13.84 -5.18
C ASP A 42 -13.21 14.42 -4.41
N THR A 43 -13.24 14.38 -3.08
CA THR A 43 -12.21 14.96 -2.22
C THR A 43 -11.19 13.91 -1.79
N LYS A 44 -9.91 14.28 -1.75
CA LYS A 44 -8.85 13.36 -1.37
C LYS A 44 -7.84 14.01 -0.44
N ASN A 45 -7.61 13.37 0.71
CA ASN A 45 -6.54 13.76 1.63
C ASN A 45 -5.17 13.34 1.10
N SER A 46 -4.82 13.78 -0.10
CA SER A 46 -3.53 13.54 -0.75
C SER A 46 -3.10 14.76 -1.56
N LYS A 47 -1.79 14.94 -1.76
CA LYS A 47 -1.21 16.02 -2.58
C LYS A 47 -1.17 15.70 -4.08
N LYS A 48 -1.52 14.48 -4.48
CA LYS A 48 -1.46 14.02 -5.89
C LYS A 48 -2.59 13.05 -6.18
N ILE A 49 -3.04 13.03 -7.44
CA ILE A 49 -3.99 12.04 -7.95
C ILE A 49 -3.32 10.65 -7.94
N LYS A 50 -4.09 9.64 -7.53
CA LYS A 50 -3.70 8.22 -7.54
C LYS A 50 -4.65 7.41 -8.43
N SER A 51 -4.26 6.21 -8.80
CA SER A 51 -5.06 5.33 -9.69
C SER A 51 -6.41 4.95 -9.09
N ASP A 52 -6.48 4.72 -7.78
CA ASP A 52 -7.72 4.41 -7.06
C ASP A 52 -8.72 5.56 -7.10
N HIS A 53 -8.26 6.81 -7.01
CA HIS A 53 -9.10 8.00 -7.17
C HIS A 53 -9.75 8.05 -8.57
N VAL A 54 -8.98 7.72 -9.59
CA VAL A 54 -9.45 7.71 -10.99
C VAL A 54 -10.51 6.64 -11.22
N TYR A 55 -10.34 5.43 -10.64
CA TYR A 55 -11.34 4.38 -10.74
C TYR A 55 -12.66 4.76 -10.06
N GLN A 56 -12.59 5.41 -8.89
CA GLN A 56 -13.76 5.90 -8.18
C GLN A 56 -14.54 6.92 -9.01
N LEU A 57 -13.85 7.90 -9.60
CA LEU A 57 -14.46 8.85 -10.53
C LEU A 57 -15.13 8.17 -11.73
N GLY A 58 -14.51 7.13 -12.28
CA GLY A 58 -15.08 6.34 -13.37
C GLY A 58 -16.42 5.70 -12.98
N VAL A 59 -16.50 5.10 -11.77
CA VAL A 59 -17.75 4.54 -11.25
C VAL A 59 -18.81 5.61 -11.11
N TYR A 60 -18.49 6.74 -10.48
CA TYR A 60 -19.45 7.84 -10.32
C TYR A 60 -19.92 8.40 -11.66
N SER A 61 -19.01 8.52 -12.65
CA SER A 61 -19.36 8.97 -13.99
C SER A 61 -20.35 8.04 -14.69
N ASP A 62 -20.16 6.72 -14.59
CA ASP A 62 -21.09 5.75 -15.16
C ASP A 62 -22.47 5.81 -14.48
N LEU A 63 -22.49 5.92 -13.15
CA LEU A 63 -23.74 6.03 -12.39
C LEU A 63 -24.48 7.32 -12.73
N LEU A 64 -23.75 8.43 -12.77
CA LEU A 64 -24.30 9.74 -13.11
C LEU A 64 -24.81 9.78 -14.56
N LYS A 65 -24.08 9.16 -15.51
CA LYS A 65 -24.54 9.02 -16.88
C LYS A 65 -25.89 8.29 -16.98
N LYS A 66 -26.08 7.23 -16.19
CA LYS A 66 -27.38 6.52 -16.16
C LYS A 66 -28.48 7.38 -15.59
N ALA A 67 -28.20 8.17 -14.57
CA ALA A 67 -29.19 9.04 -13.93
C ALA A 67 -29.60 10.23 -14.80
N GLN A 68 -28.62 10.90 -15.41
CA GLN A 68 -28.84 12.14 -16.18
C GLN A 68 -28.90 11.95 -17.71
N GLY A 69 -28.64 10.72 -18.21
CA GLY A 69 -28.71 10.38 -19.63
C GLY A 69 -27.49 10.74 -20.47
N VAL A 70 -26.55 11.52 -19.92
CA VAL A 70 -25.34 12.00 -20.60
C VAL A 70 -24.11 11.86 -19.70
N SER A 71 -22.95 11.68 -20.30
CA SER A 71 -21.69 11.72 -19.58
C SER A 71 -21.20 13.15 -19.42
N SER A 72 -20.66 13.48 -18.26
CA SER A 72 -19.83 14.67 -18.12
C SER A 72 -18.46 14.43 -18.73
N GLU A 73 -17.98 15.34 -19.54
CA GLU A 73 -16.64 15.26 -20.13
C GLU A 73 -15.55 15.38 -19.07
N ASN A 74 -15.77 16.22 -18.07
CA ASN A 74 -14.82 16.56 -17.04
C ASN A 74 -15.29 16.05 -15.68
N LEU A 75 -14.38 15.46 -14.94
CA LEU A 75 -14.50 15.03 -13.56
C LEU A 75 -13.44 15.76 -12.73
N TYR A 76 -13.65 15.90 -11.44
CA TYR A 76 -12.74 16.69 -10.63
C TYR A 76 -12.33 15.98 -9.35
N ILE A 77 -11.10 16.22 -8.92
CA ILE A 77 -10.57 15.80 -7.61
C ILE A 77 -10.12 17.05 -6.86
N LEU A 78 -10.67 17.24 -5.67
CA LEU A 78 -10.22 18.28 -4.75
C LEU A 78 -9.16 17.69 -3.82
N LEU A 79 -7.92 18.15 -3.96
CA LEU A 79 -6.78 17.65 -3.19
C LEU A 79 -6.67 18.36 -1.82
N LYS A 80 -5.84 17.78 -0.93
CA LYS A 80 -5.61 18.30 0.43
C LYS A 80 -5.23 19.79 0.48
N ASP A 81 -4.47 20.26 -0.50
CA ASP A 81 -4.03 21.65 -0.61
C ASP A 81 -5.10 22.61 -1.19
N GLY A 82 -6.33 22.15 -1.37
CA GLY A 82 -7.43 22.91 -1.93
C GLY A 82 -7.42 22.98 -3.46
N LYS A 83 -6.46 22.34 -4.13
CA LYS A 83 -6.37 22.37 -5.58
C LYS A 83 -7.42 21.45 -6.20
N LYS A 84 -8.27 22.04 -7.07
CA LYS A 84 -9.25 21.30 -7.87
C LYS A 84 -8.61 20.85 -9.18
N GLU A 85 -8.23 19.57 -9.24
CA GLU A 85 -7.63 18.95 -10.42
C GLU A 85 -8.71 18.40 -11.35
N LYS A 86 -8.56 18.69 -12.63
CA LYS A 86 -9.45 18.22 -13.69
C LYS A 86 -8.97 16.90 -14.26
N VAL A 87 -9.87 15.93 -14.38
CA VAL A 87 -9.65 14.63 -15.01
C VAL A 87 -10.62 14.50 -16.18
N LYS A 88 -10.12 14.33 -17.39
CA LYS A 88 -10.98 14.11 -18.56
C LYS A 88 -11.43 12.65 -18.61
N LEU A 89 -12.73 12.44 -18.77
CA LEU A 89 -13.31 11.10 -18.80
C LEU A 89 -12.70 10.21 -19.89
N ASN A 90 -12.50 10.75 -21.10
CA ASN A 90 -11.94 10.01 -22.23
C ASN A 90 -10.50 9.51 -22.00
N GLU A 91 -9.70 10.22 -21.17
CA GLU A 91 -8.32 9.81 -20.84
C GLU A 91 -8.26 8.60 -19.90
N ILE A 92 -9.31 8.35 -19.14
CA ILE A 92 -9.35 7.29 -18.12
C ILE A 92 -10.29 6.13 -18.46
N TYR A 93 -11.24 6.35 -19.38
CA TYR A 93 -12.40 5.46 -19.57
C TYR A 93 -12.01 4.04 -19.97
N ASP A 94 -11.10 3.87 -20.91
CA ASP A 94 -10.69 2.55 -21.41
C ASP A 94 -10.04 1.70 -20.31
N VAL A 95 -9.16 2.31 -19.51
CA VAL A 95 -8.50 1.63 -18.38
C VAL A 95 -9.52 1.29 -17.31
N TYR A 96 -10.34 2.25 -16.92
CA TYR A 96 -11.39 2.07 -15.94
C TYR A 96 -12.39 0.98 -16.35
N SER A 97 -12.96 1.07 -17.57
CA SER A 97 -13.97 0.13 -18.06
C SER A 97 -13.43 -1.30 -18.19
N SER A 98 -12.17 -1.46 -18.60
CA SER A 98 -11.48 -2.76 -18.62
C SER A 98 -11.39 -3.37 -17.22
N HIS A 99 -11.04 -2.59 -16.20
CA HIS A 99 -10.96 -3.07 -14.80
C HIS A 99 -12.35 -3.38 -14.24
N LYS A 100 -13.33 -2.51 -14.49
CA LYS A 100 -14.72 -2.74 -14.08
C LYS A 100 -15.26 -4.06 -14.66
N LYS A 101 -15.05 -4.28 -15.97
CA LYS A 101 -15.46 -5.53 -16.64
C LYS A 101 -14.82 -6.76 -16.01
N LYS A 102 -13.50 -6.73 -15.75
CA LYS A 102 -12.80 -7.83 -15.07
C LYS A 102 -13.35 -8.11 -13.67
N TYR A 103 -13.68 -7.05 -12.94
CA TYR A 103 -14.27 -7.20 -11.61
C TYR A 103 -15.69 -7.80 -11.68
N GLU A 104 -16.51 -7.35 -12.62
CA GLU A 104 -17.85 -7.91 -12.85
C GLU A 104 -17.81 -9.37 -13.29
N GLU A 105 -16.88 -9.74 -14.18
CA GLU A 105 -16.64 -11.14 -14.57
C GLU A 105 -16.18 -11.99 -13.40
N PHE A 106 -15.33 -11.44 -12.53
CA PHE A 106 -14.88 -12.08 -11.32
C PHE A 106 -16.06 -12.34 -10.34
N LEU A 107 -16.89 -11.34 -10.07
CA LEU A 107 -18.08 -11.50 -9.22
C LEU A 107 -19.02 -12.58 -9.77
N LYS A 108 -19.18 -12.66 -11.09
CA LYS A 108 -20.06 -13.60 -11.76
C LYS A 108 -19.53 -15.03 -11.74
N ASN A 109 -18.22 -15.24 -11.87
CA ASN A 109 -17.65 -16.55 -12.21
C ASN A 109 -16.53 -17.03 -11.29
N GLY A 110 -16.09 -16.25 -10.31
CA GLY A 110 -14.81 -16.48 -9.65
C GLY A 110 -14.73 -16.38 -8.15
N VAL A 111 -15.78 -15.92 -7.46
CA VAL A 111 -15.72 -15.66 -6.01
C VAL A 111 -15.36 -16.95 -5.24
N ASP A 112 -16.04 -18.05 -5.53
CA ASP A 112 -15.81 -19.33 -4.86
C ASP A 112 -14.44 -19.98 -5.17
N LYS A 113 -13.75 -19.50 -6.20
CA LYS A 113 -12.45 -20.02 -6.65
C LYS A 113 -11.29 -19.22 -6.11
N THR A 114 -11.55 -18.15 -5.36
CA THR A 114 -10.48 -17.29 -4.85
C THR A 114 -9.78 -17.91 -3.66
N LYS A 115 -8.50 -17.59 -3.56
CA LYS A 115 -7.69 -17.91 -2.36
C LYS A 115 -7.07 -16.61 -1.86
N PRO A 116 -7.05 -16.40 -0.55
CA PRO A 116 -6.47 -15.19 0.00
C PRO A 116 -4.98 -15.10 -0.33
N VAL A 117 -4.55 -13.92 -0.78
CA VAL A 117 -3.14 -13.61 -1.05
C VAL A 117 -2.76 -12.40 -0.22
N LYS A 118 -1.70 -12.52 0.57
CA LYS A 118 -1.21 -11.42 1.42
C LYS A 118 -0.87 -10.18 0.59
N CYS A 119 -1.44 -9.04 0.96
CA CYS A 119 -1.25 -7.75 0.30
C CYS A 119 -1.25 -6.61 1.33
N SER A 120 -1.02 -5.37 0.88
CA SER A 120 -1.01 -4.20 1.76
C SER A 120 -2.36 -3.94 2.44
N PHE A 121 -3.46 -4.26 1.77
CA PHE A 121 -4.81 -4.09 2.31
C PHE A 121 -5.13 -5.02 3.50
N CYS A 122 -4.39 -6.12 3.68
CA CYS A 122 -4.59 -7.04 4.81
C CYS A 122 -4.53 -6.35 6.18
N LYS A 123 -3.83 -5.22 6.29
CA LYS A 123 -3.76 -4.44 7.54
C LYS A 123 -5.09 -3.80 7.94
N LEU A 124 -5.99 -3.59 6.99
CA LEU A 124 -7.29 -2.95 7.16
C LEU A 124 -8.46 -3.94 6.91
N CYS A 125 -8.14 -5.20 6.64
CA CYS A 125 -9.12 -6.21 6.26
C CYS A 125 -9.67 -6.95 7.49
N ASP A 126 -10.97 -6.98 7.67
CA ASP A 126 -11.64 -7.67 8.78
C ASP A 126 -11.35 -9.18 8.81
N TRP A 127 -11.07 -9.78 7.65
CA TRP A 127 -10.74 -11.19 7.49
C TRP A 127 -9.26 -11.52 7.72
N SER A 128 -8.42 -10.52 8.03
CA SER A 128 -6.96 -10.68 8.12
C SER A 128 -6.55 -11.79 9.08
N LYS A 129 -7.20 -11.86 10.26
CA LYS A 129 -6.92 -12.88 11.27
C LYS A 129 -7.26 -14.29 10.78
N VAL A 130 -8.41 -14.48 10.15
CA VAL A 130 -8.83 -15.79 9.58
C VAL A 130 -7.83 -16.26 8.55
N CYS A 131 -7.39 -15.37 7.65
CA CYS A 131 -6.37 -15.69 6.65
C CYS A 131 -5.02 -16.01 7.29
N GLU A 132 -4.60 -15.27 8.31
CA GLU A 132 -3.33 -15.50 9.02
C GLU A 132 -3.32 -16.86 9.70
N ASP A 133 -4.37 -17.22 10.44
CA ASP A 133 -4.51 -18.50 11.11
C ASP A 133 -4.45 -19.69 10.11
N GLU A 134 -5.11 -19.53 8.96
CA GLU A 134 -5.03 -20.52 7.87
C GLU A 134 -3.62 -20.63 7.31
N TRP A 135 -2.93 -19.52 7.08
CA TRP A 135 -1.57 -19.52 6.55
C TRP A 135 -0.56 -20.11 7.52
N ILE A 136 -0.71 -19.84 8.81
CA ILE A 136 0.12 -20.45 9.86
C ILE A 136 -0.09 -21.98 9.88
N THR A 137 -1.34 -22.42 9.98
CA THR A 137 -1.69 -23.85 10.02
C THR A 137 -1.17 -24.60 8.80
N LYS A 138 -1.28 -24.03 7.61
CA LYS A 138 -0.80 -24.64 6.35
C LYS A 138 0.69 -24.41 6.10
N ARG A 139 1.41 -23.75 7.00
CA ARG A 139 2.80 -23.33 6.82
C ARG A 139 3.02 -22.65 5.46
N HIS A 140 2.07 -21.78 5.10
CA HIS A 140 2.03 -21.16 3.78
C HIS A 140 3.30 -20.33 3.52
N ILE A 141 3.70 -20.25 2.26
CA ILE A 141 4.96 -19.57 1.86
C ILE A 141 5.07 -18.11 2.30
N ASN A 142 3.95 -17.42 2.48
CA ASN A 142 3.94 -16.04 2.98
C ASN A 142 4.34 -15.90 4.46
N GLN A 143 4.49 -17.01 5.17
CA GLN A 143 5.02 -17.06 6.54
C GLN A 143 6.55 -17.06 6.57
N THR A 144 7.21 -17.14 5.41
CA THR A 144 8.66 -17.00 5.32
C THR A 144 9.08 -15.53 5.31
N GLY A 145 10.03 -15.17 6.15
CA GLY A 145 10.55 -13.82 6.26
C GLY A 145 11.01 -13.23 4.93
N GLY A 146 10.58 -12.00 4.66
CA GLY A 146 10.86 -11.30 3.42
C GLY A 146 10.02 -11.70 2.21
N ILE A 147 9.11 -12.69 2.33
CA ILE A 147 8.09 -12.98 1.32
C ILE A 147 6.78 -12.30 1.72
N ASN A 148 6.72 -10.98 1.56
CA ASN A 148 5.60 -10.15 1.98
C ASN A 148 4.89 -9.43 0.81
N ARG A 149 5.37 -9.62 -0.42
CA ARG A 149 4.80 -9.00 -1.63
C ARG A 149 3.99 -10.01 -2.43
N GLY A 150 2.74 -9.70 -2.72
CA GLY A 150 1.82 -10.56 -3.46
C GLY A 150 2.38 -11.11 -4.78
N ASN A 151 3.19 -10.32 -5.49
CA ASN A 151 3.83 -10.78 -6.73
C ASN A 151 4.88 -11.87 -6.51
N GLN A 152 5.65 -11.84 -5.41
CA GLN A 152 6.59 -12.92 -5.08
C GLN A 152 5.83 -14.19 -4.69
N ILE A 153 4.82 -14.05 -3.86
CA ILE A 153 3.95 -15.16 -3.44
C ILE A 153 3.35 -15.85 -4.66
N LYS A 154 2.77 -15.09 -5.59
CA LYS A 154 2.16 -15.61 -6.83
C LYS A 154 3.17 -16.37 -7.69
N ARG A 155 4.42 -15.90 -7.82
CA ARG A 155 5.47 -16.56 -8.61
C ARG A 155 5.88 -17.92 -8.00
N PHE A 156 6.06 -17.98 -6.69
CA PHE A 156 6.34 -19.24 -6.02
C PHE A 156 5.18 -20.23 -6.16
N ILE A 157 3.94 -19.78 -5.95
CA ILE A 157 2.75 -20.63 -6.08
C ILE A 157 2.59 -21.14 -7.52
N LYS A 158 2.81 -20.30 -8.54
CA LYS A 158 2.78 -20.69 -9.96
C LYS A 158 3.82 -21.78 -10.27
N SER A 159 4.96 -21.73 -9.57
CA SER A 159 6.02 -22.76 -9.69
C SER A 159 5.81 -23.98 -8.78
N GLY A 160 4.62 -24.15 -8.18
CA GLY A 160 4.27 -25.29 -7.34
C GLY A 160 4.74 -25.21 -5.88
N ILE A 161 5.39 -24.10 -5.49
CA ILE A 161 5.93 -23.92 -4.13
C ILE A 161 4.92 -23.12 -3.31
N LYS A 162 4.20 -23.82 -2.43
CA LYS A 162 3.08 -23.26 -1.66
C LYS A 162 3.39 -23.10 -0.17
N THR A 163 4.39 -23.83 0.35
CA THR A 163 4.72 -23.86 1.78
C THR A 163 6.18 -23.50 2.04
N LYS A 164 6.44 -23.05 3.28
CA LYS A 164 7.80 -22.81 3.81
C LYS A 164 8.67 -24.06 3.66
N ASP A 165 8.12 -25.23 3.95
CA ASP A 165 8.85 -26.51 3.89
C ASP A 165 9.24 -26.89 2.45
N GLN A 166 8.35 -26.65 1.48
CA GLN A 166 8.68 -26.85 0.07
C GLN A 166 9.77 -25.88 -0.39
N LEU A 167 9.71 -24.62 0.06
CA LEU A 167 10.74 -23.63 -0.25
C LEU A 167 12.11 -24.03 0.32
N ALA A 168 12.16 -24.47 1.57
CA ALA A 168 13.42 -24.89 2.22
C ALA A 168 14.10 -26.06 1.52
N LYS A 169 13.29 -26.95 0.90
CA LYS A 169 13.79 -28.11 0.13
C LYS A 169 14.10 -27.79 -1.33
N LEU A 170 13.81 -26.57 -1.80
CA LEU A 170 14.01 -26.19 -3.20
C LEU A 170 15.50 -26.21 -3.55
N ASN A 171 15.81 -26.82 -4.69
CA ASN A 171 17.16 -26.74 -5.24
C ASN A 171 17.48 -25.31 -5.71
N SER A 172 18.62 -24.77 -5.30
CA SER A 172 19.08 -23.43 -5.67
C SER A 172 19.21 -23.22 -7.19
N LYS A 173 19.42 -24.29 -7.97
CA LYS A 173 19.49 -24.25 -9.44
C LYS A 173 18.12 -24.17 -10.12
N THR A 174 17.01 -24.45 -9.40
CA THR A 174 15.66 -24.35 -9.97
C THR A 174 15.36 -22.90 -10.33
N LYS A 175 14.99 -22.66 -11.58
CA LYS A 175 14.57 -21.32 -12.02
C LYS A 175 13.10 -21.07 -11.71
N ILE A 176 12.78 -19.88 -11.23
CA ILE A 176 11.40 -19.39 -11.02
C ILE A 176 11.19 -18.20 -11.93
N GLU A 177 10.20 -18.29 -12.80
CA GLU A 177 9.89 -17.25 -13.77
C GLU A 177 9.67 -15.88 -13.09
N GLY A 178 10.36 -14.88 -13.57
CA GLY A 178 10.28 -13.50 -13.08
C GLY A 178 10.90 -13.26 -11.70
N LEU A 179 11.62 -14.23 -11.11
CA LEU A 179 12.31 -14.07 -9.84
C LEU A 179 13.82 -14.22 -10.05
N ARG A 180 14.60 -13.22 -9.63
CA ARG A 180 16.07 -13.26 -9.68
C ARG A 180 16.60 -14.36 -8.75
N ASP A 181 17.62 -15.10 -9.20
CA ASP A 181 18.19 -16.21 -8.44
C ASP A 181 18.75 -15.77 -7.08
N GLU A 182 19.34 -14.60 -6.98
CA GLU A 182 19.81 -14.05 -5.72
C GLU A 182 18.67 -13.92 -4.68
N ILE A 183 17.53 -13.36 -5.09
CA ILE A 183 16.36 -13.20 -4.22
C ILE A 183 15.81 -14.57 -3.84
N LYS A 184 15.65 -15.48 -4.81
CA LYS A 184 15.19 -16.84 -4.58
C LYS A 184 16.06 -17.56 -3.56
N ASN A 185 17.38 -17.54 -3.74
CA ASN A 185 18.31 -18.24 -2.87
C ASN A 185 18.29 -17.66 -1.45
N LYS A 186 18.21 -16.35 -1.29
CA LYS A 186 17.99 -15.71 0.03
C LYS A 186 16.72 -16.21 0.72
N ARG A 187 15.63 -16.44 -0.02
CA ARG A 187 14.38 -16.96 0.55
C ARG A 187 14.48 -18.44 0.91
N ILE A 188 15.21 -19.24 0.14
CA ILE A 188 15.49 -20.63 0.48
C ILE A 188 16.27 -20.71 1.79
N GLU A 189 17.35 -19.97 1.93
CA GLU A 189 18.16 -19.94 3.15
C GLU A 189 17.36 -19.42 4.36
N GLN A 190 16.53 -18.39 4.16
CA GLN A 190 15.65 -17.88 5.20
C GLN A 190 14.65 -18.95 5.68
N ALA A 191 14.02 -19.66 4.75
CA ALA A 191 13.08 -20.74 5.09
C ALA A 191 13.75 -21.88 5.88
N LYS A 192 14.98 -22.28 5.49
CA LYS A 192 15.77 -23.28 6.22
C LYS A 192 16.05 -22.84 7.64
N LEU A 193 16.56 -21.61 7.80
CA LEU A 193 16.92 -21.05 9.09
C LEU A 193 15.71 -20.93 10.03
N GLU A 194 14.55 -20.53 9.51
CA GLU A 194 13.32 -20.47 10.28
C GLU A 194 12.86 -21.85 10.75
N ILE A 195 12.94 -22.87 9.89
CA ILE A 195 12.60 -24.24 10.27
C ILE A 195 13.57 -24.79 11.34
N GLU A 196 14.86 -24.47 11.22
CA GLU A 196 15.86 -24.81 12.24
C GLU A 196 15.59 -24.09 13.56
N SER A 197 15.22 -22.81 13.51
CA SER A 197 14.83 -22.02 14.68
C SER A 197 13.60 -22.60 15.39
N GLU A 198 12.58 -23.01 14.62
CA GLU A 198 11.38 -23.67 15.14
C GLU A 198 11.74 -24.97 15.88
N LYS A 199 12.61 -25.82 15.28
CA LYS A 199 13.08 -27.07 15.91
C LYS A 199 13.90 -26.82 17.17
N ALA A 200 14.72 -25.78 17.15
CA ALA A 200 15.59 -25.45 18.28
C ALA A 200 14.83 -24.68 19.39
N ASN A 201 13.58 -24.32 19.16
CA ASN A 201 12.76 -23.46 20.03
C ASN A 201 13.48 -22.17 20.50
N ARG A 202 14.29 -21.59 19.61
CA ARG A 202 15.00 -20.32 19.83
C ARG A 202 15.34 -19.68 18.51
N PRO A 203 15.46 -18.35 18.45
CA PRO A 203 15.93 -17.64 17.25
C PRO A 203 17.35 -18.10 16.88
N LEU A 204 17.53 -18.45 15.60
CA LEU A 204 18.84 -18.72 15.01
C LEU A 204 19.13 -17.62 13.99
N TYR A 205 20.41 -17.32 13.82
CA TYR A 205 20.88 -16.37 12.83
C TYR A 205 22.08 -16.91 12.05
N LYS A 206 22.27 -16.41 10.84
CA LYS A 206 23.42 -16.72 9.99
C LYS A 206 24.09 -15.44 9.52
N ILE A 207 25.38 -15.29 9.82
CA ILE A 207 26.15 -14.16 9.32
C ILE A 207 26.50 -14.41 7.86
N ILE A 208 26.12 -13.47 6.98
CA ILE A 208 26.42 -13.54 5.55
C ILE A 208 27.80 -12.94 5.34
N LYS A 209 28.83 -13.79 5.32
CA LYS A 209 30.24 -13.34 5.19
C LYS A 209 30.55 -12.66 3.85
N GLU A 210 29.81 -12.98 2.80
CA GLU A 210 29.99 -12.38 1.47
C GLU A 210 29.66 -10.88 1.43
N ASN A 211 28.93 -10.37 2.44
CA ASN A 211 28.68 -8.93 2.60
C ASN A 211 29.80 -8.19 3.34
N LEU A 212 30.88 -8.88 3.76
CA LEU A 212 32.09 -8.25 4.28
C LEU A 212 32.96 -7.63 3.17
N ILE A 213 32.38 -7.31 2.03
CA ILE A 213 33.02 -6.55 0.97
C ILE A 213 33.20 -5.11 1.44
N VAL A 214 34.38 -4.56 1.20
CA VAL A 214 34.72 -3.16 1.50
C VAL A 214 33.57 -2.20 1.16
N ARG A 215 33.12 -1.42 2.14
CA ARG A 215 32.00 -0.46 2.06
C ARG A 215 30.59 -1.09 1.91
N LYS A 216 30.36 -2.27 2.49
CA LYS A 216 29.00 -2.84 2.61
C LYS A 216 28.78 -3.45 4.00
N GLY A 217 27.53 -3.33 4.49
CA GLY A 217 27.08 -3.93 5.76
C GLY A 217 27.95 -3.50 6.95
N PHE A 218 28.37 -4.43 7.78
CA PHE A 218 29.18 -4.17 8.97
C PHE A 218 30.54 -3.52 8.68
N ASN A 219 31.07 -3.62 7.47
CA ASN A 219 32.31 -2.94 7.09
C ASN A 219 32.16 -1.42 6.89
N LEU A 220 30.93 -0.89 6.94
CA LEU A 220 30.65 0.55 6.99
C LEU A 220 30.70 1.09 8.42
N MET A 221 30.59 0.23 9.42
CA MET A 221 30.64 0.66 10.81
C MET A 221 32.08 1.03 11.18
N PRO A 222 32.33 2.20 11.76
CA PRO A 222 33.60 2.53 12.34
C PRO A 222 33.97 1.54 13.46
N LYS A 223 35.23 1.47 13.83
CA LYS A 223 35.63 0.72 15.03
C LYS A 223 34.97 1.40 16.25
N PRO A 224 34.38 0.63 17.18
CA PRO A 224 33.82 1.21 18.39
C PRO A 224 34.89 1.97 19.18
N THR A 225 34.50 3.08 19.75
CA THR A 225 35.34 3.90 20.63
C THR A 225 34.57 4.26 21.89
N ASN A 226 35.26 4.65 22.95
CA ASN A 226 34.62 5.10 24.18
C ASN A 226 33.93 6.48 24.02
N SER A 227 34.08 7.12 22.87
CA SER A 227 33.45 8.40 22.53
C SER A 227 32.33 8.24 21.49
N ASP A 228 31.83 7.02 21.26
CA ASP A 228 30.73 6.78 20.33
C ASP A 228 29.44 7.42 20.89
N LEU A 229 28.77 8.19 20.01
CA LEU A 229 27.46 8.75 20.28
C LEU A 229 26.41 7.98 19.50
N PHE A 230 25.38 7.53 20.16
CA PHE A 230 24.21 6.89 19.53
C PHE A 230 23.09 7.92 19.46
N PHE A 231 22.74 8.32 18.26
CA PHE A 231 21.80 9.39 18.00
C PHE A 231 20.57 8.86 17.29
N ASP A 232 19.39 9.26 17.75
CA ASP A 232 18.10 8.91 17.16
C ASP A 232 17.18 10.12 17.09
N LEU A 233 16.27 10.10 16.09
CA LEU A 233 15.31 11.16 15.81
C LEU A 233 13.90 10.59 15.69
N GLU A 234 12.96 11.21 16.40
CA GLU A 234 11.54 10.89 16.23
C GLU A 234 10.80 12.09 15.62
N GLY A 235 10.03 11.82 14.57
CA GLY A 235 9.33 12.85 13.83
C GLY A 235 7.90 12.49 13.47
N SER A 236 7.07 13.52 13.32
CA SER A 236 5.68 13.39 12.87
C SER A 236 5.40 14.23 11.64
N SER A 237 4.74 13.62 10.66
CA SER A 237 4.18 14.34 9.50
C SER A 237 2.71 14.73 9.67
N GLN A 238 2.13 14.47 10.87
CA GLN A 238 0.68 14.64 11.10
C GLN A 238 0.34 15.87 11.95
N VAL A 239 1.31 16.41 12.70
CA VAL A 239 1.05 17.49 13.67
C VAL A 239 1.09 18.87 13.02
N HIS A 240 1.87 19.04 11.95
CA HIS A 240 2.00 20.29 11.21
C HIS A 240 1.96 19.99 9.70
N ASP A 241 1.64 20.98 8.87
CA ASP A 241 1.72 20.87 7.41
C ASP A 241 3.15 20.56 6.92
N GLU A 242 4.14 20.88 7.73
CA GLU A 242 5.54 20.49 7.58
C GLU A 242 5.89 19.40 8.58
N LYS A 243 6.75 18.47 8.16
CA LYS A 243 7.27 17.42 9.04
C LYS A 243 8.03 18.06 10.21
N LEU A 244 7.71 17.65 11.43
CA LEU A 244 8.38 18.09 12.64
C LEU A 244 9.20 16.91 13.21
N GLU A 245 10.50 17.09 13.43
CA GLU A 245 11.31 16.20 14.25
C GLU A 245 11.21 16.69 15.71
N TYR A 246 10.37 16.01 16.49
CA TYR A 246 9.98 16.50 17.82
C TYR A 246 10.86 15.99 18.96
N LEU A 247 11.68 14.97 18.72
CA LEU A 247 12.58 14.40 19.73
C LEU A 247 13.95 14.08 19.12
N PHE A 248 14.99 14.57 19.75
CA PHE A 248 16.39 14.26 19.49
C PHE A 248 16.94 13.52 20.69
N GLY A 249 17.30 12.24 20.54
CA GLY A 249 17.86 11.42 21.60
C GLY A 249 19.34 11.15 21.35
N ILE A 250 20.15 11.34 22.38
CA ILE A 250 21.58 11.02 22.36
C ILE A 250 21.90 10.10 23.53
N TYR A 251 22.46 8.92 23.22
CA TYR A 251 22.99 8.00 24.21
C TYR A 251 24.49 7.89 24.04
N TYR A 252 25.24 7.99 25.16
CA TYR A 252 26.69 7.93 25.18
C TYR A 252 27.23 7.43 26.53
N GLU A 253 28.52 7.12 26.56
CA GLU A 253 29.23 6.75 27.77
C GLU A 253 30.24 7.87 28.16
N GLU A 254 30.20 8.32 29.39
CA GLU A 254 31.15 9.27 29.91
C GLU A 254 31.69 8.79 31.29
N ASN A 255 32.99 8.64 31.40
CA ASN A 255 33.66 8.14 32.64
C ASN A 255 33.13 6.76 33.09
N GLY A 256 32.80 5.87 32.18
CA GLY A 256 32.26 4.55 32.49
C GLY A 256 30.77 4.54 32.90
N GLN A 257 30.11 5.68 32.81
CA GLN A 257 28.68 5.81 33.10
C GLN A 257 27.88 6.04 31.82
N GLN A 258 26.81 5.29 31.67
CA GLN A 258 25.87 5.45 30.56
C GLN A 258 24.98 6.67 30.80
N LYS A 259 24.92 7.56 29.82
CA LYS A 259 24.12 8.77 29.83
C LYS A 259 23.15 8.81 28.65
N TYR A 260 21.98 9.38 28.89
CA TYR A 260 20.99 9.66 27.85
C TYR A 260 20.52 11.12 28.01
N GLU A 261 20.56 11.85 26.93
CA GLU A 261 20.03 13.21 26.83
C GLU A 261 18.95 13.26 25.74
N SER A 262 17.89 14.01 25.99
CA SER A 262 16.80 14.22 25.05
C SER A 262 16.46 15.70 24.93
N PHE A 263 16.26 16.13 23.71
CA PHE A 263 15.84 17.47 23.36
C PHE A 263 14.50 17.38 22.65
N TRP A 264 13.53 18.15 23.14
CA TRP A 264 12.18 18.16 22.61
C TRP A 264 11.92 19.44 21.84
N ALA A 265 11.22 19.34 20.72
CA ALA A 265 10.74 20.46 19.91
C ALA A 265 9.22 20.38 19.77
N ASN A 266 8.51 21.42 20.17
CA ASN A 266 7.05 21.50 20.05
C ASN A 266 6.61 22.18 18.75
N ASP A 267 7.51 22.92 18.11
CA ASP A 267 7.30 23.61 16.84
C ASP A 267 8.59 23.68 15.99
N LYS A 268 8.49 24.30 14.82
CA LYS A 268 9.61 24.42 13.87
C LYS A 268 10.74 25.35 14.35
N ASP A 269 10.47 26.25 15.25
CA ASP A 269 11.51 27.15 15.77
C ASP A 269 12.33 26.46 16.85
N GLU A 270 11.70 25.62 17.68
CA GLU A 270 12.39 24.78 18.66
C GLU A 270 13.16 23.60 18.02
N GLU A 271 12.81 23.16 16.81
CA GLU A 271 13.52 22.10 16.05
C GLU A 271 14.89 22.57 15.54
N LYS A 272 15.16 23.87 15.43
CA LYS A 272 16.42 24.46 14.92
C LYS A 272 17.51 24.46 16.00
#